data_0b0bb3027f63e2a57777e2d09eabdc38
#
_entry.id   0b0bb3027f63e2a57777e2d09eabdc38
#
_cell.length_a   1.000
_cell.length_b   1.000
_cell.length_c   1.000
_cell.angle_alpha   90.00
_cell.angle_beta   90.00
_cell.angle_gamma   90.00
#
_symmetry.space_group_name_H-M   'P 1'
#
loop_
_entity.id
_entity.type
_entity.pdbx_description
1 polymer ?
#
loop_
_entity_poly.entity_id
_entity_poly.type
_entity_poly.pdbx_seq_one_letter_code
_entity_poly.pdbx_strand_id
1 'polypeptide(L)'
;MSYIEELGIKAKAAEKSIATASTIQKNNALKAISTALIDNTSFIIEQNKLDLDNAVDSGMSKAMQDRLMLDERRIKAVSNSILTLTDMEDVIGSIDYGTIRPNGLRICKSRVPLGVIGIIYESRPNVTVDAATLCLKAGNAVILKGGKEAFNSNVCLINVMRKAVETVGLPADIVQLVEDTSRESTNELMKLNKYLDVLIPRGGAGLINAVIANATVPVIETGVGNCHVYVDDSADIEMAVEITDNAKTQRPSVCNAIENLLVHKDIAEEFLPKVKSVLDKHNVEIRGCEKTAQILGDSVTLADEKDFGTEFLDYIIAVKVVDSVEEAIAHVGKYGTNHSECIVTKSLQNAEKFQREVDAAAVYVNASTRFTDGEEFGFGAEIGISTQKLHARGPMGLKELTTVKYLINGNGQIR
;
A
#
# COMPACT_ATOMS: atom_id res chain seq x y z
N MET A 1 22.66 -10.31 -24.06
CA MET A 1 21.50 -9.52 -23.52
C MET A 1 20.62 -10.50 -22.79
N SER A 2 20.27 -10.21 -21.57
CA SER A 2 19.39 -11.08 -20.81
C SER A 2 17.91 -10.81 -21.14
N TYR A 3 17.03 -11.73 -20.77
CA TYR A 3 15.59 -11.54 -20.92
C TYR A 3 15.07 -10.29 -20.16
N ILE A 4 15.57 -10.05 -18.96
CA ILE A 4 15.20 -8.90 -18.14
C ILE A 4 15.69 -7.58 -18.77
N GLU A 5 16.90 -7.59 -19.35
CA GLU A 5 17.42 -6.42 -20.07
C GLU A 5 16.58 -6.10 -21.32
N GLU A 6 16.09 -7.12 -22.05
CA GLU A 6 15.19 -6.92 -23.19
C GLU A 6 13.87 -6.25 -22.78
N LEU A 7 13.26 -6.67 -21.65
CA LEU A 7 12.07 -6.03 -21.08
C LEU A 7 12.37 -4.56 -20.74
N GLY A 8 13.52 -4.30 -20.11
CA GLY A 8 13.96 -2.94 -19.77
C GLY A 8 14.08 -2.03 -20.99
N ILE A 9 14.69 -2.52 -22.09
CA ILE A 9 14.82 -1.78 -23.35
C ILE A 9 13.45 -1.44 -23.94
N LYS A 10 12.53 -2.41 -24.00
CA LYS A 10 11.18 -2.23 -24.52
C LYS A 10 10.37 -1.23 -23.68
N ALA A 11 10.42 -1.35 -22.34
CA ALA A 11 9.74 -0.42 -21.44
C ALA A 11 10.28 1.00 -21.59
N LYS A 12 11.61 1.18 -21.66
CA LYS A 12 12.24 2.50 -21.83
C LYS A 12 11.94 3.12 -23.19
N ALA A 13 11.77 2.32 -24.23
CA ALA A 13 11.32 2.80 -25.55
C ALA A 13 9.85 3.25 -25.52
N ALA A 14 8.99 2.52 -24.80
CA ALA A 14 7.57 2.81 -24.69
C ALA A 14 7.25 3.97 -23.73
N GLU A 15 8.11 4.23 -22.72
CA GLU A 15 7.95 5.27 -21.70
C GLU A 15 7.59 6.63 -22.31
N LYS A 16 8.30 7.05 -23.34
CA LYS A 16 8.09 8.36 -23.95
C LYS A 16 6.65 8.55 -24.48
N SER A 17 6.07 7.48 -25.02
CA SER A 17 4.71 7.51 -25.57
C SER A 17 3.68 7.75 -24.47
N ILE A 18 3.79 7.06 -23.33
CA ILE A 18 2.86 7.22 -22.22
C ILE A 18 3.12 8.51 -21.43
N ALA A 19 4.37 8.94 -21.27
CA ALA A 19 4.73 10.17 -20.57
C ALA A 19 4.20 11.43 -21.28
N THR A 20 3.98 11.37 -22.58
CA THR A 20 3.45 12.49 -23.39
C THR A 20 2.00 12.28 -23.83
N ALA A 21 1.38 11.18 -23.45
CA ALA A 21 -0.02 10.90 -23.75
C ALA A 21 -0.94 11.93 -23.08
N SER A 22 -1.96 12.37 -23.80
CA SER A 22 -2.97 13.25 -23.24
C SER A 22 -3.83 12.50 -22.21
N THR A 23 -4.48 13.27 -21.31
CA THR A 23 -5.46 12.72 -20.35
C THR A 23 -6.53 11.87 -21.05
N ILE A 24 -6.98 12.31 -22.23
CA ILE A 24 -7.99 11.58 -23.04
C ILE A 24 -7.43 10.23 -23.48
N GLN A 25 -6.19 10.18 -23.99
CA GLN A 25 -5.57 8.91 -24.41
C GLN A 25 -5.38 7.94 -23.24
N LYS A 26 -4.89 8.43 -22.10
CA LYS A 26 -4.75 7.63 -20.88
C LYS A 26 -6.10 7.09 -20.39
N ASN A 27 -7.12 7.95 -20.34
CA ASN A 27 -8.47 7.55 -19.92
C ASN A 27 -9.11 6.56 -20.92
N ASN A 28 -8.89 6.72 -22.24
CA ASN A 28 -9.36 5.75 -23.22
C ASN A 28 -8.67 4.39 -23.04
N ALA A 29 -7.38 4.35 -22.74
CA ALA A 29 -6.67 3.10 -22.44
C ALA A 29 -7.21 2.42 -21.19
N LEU A 30 -7.48 3.16 -20.12
CA LEU A 30 -8.10 2.63 -18.90
C LEU A 30 -9.49 2.06 -19.17
N LYS A 31 -10.35 2.77 -19.94
CA LYS A 31 -11.67 2.28 -20.33
C LYS A 31 -11.57 1.02 -21.19
N ALA A 32 -10.63 0.97 -22.15
CA ALA A 32 -10.41 -0.21 -22.95
C ALA A 32 -9.95 -1.41 -22.11
N ILE A 33 -9.05 -1.20 -21.14
CA ILE A 33 -8.65 -2.25 -20.18
C ILE A 33 -9.84 -2.73 -19.35
N SER A 34 -10.63 -1.80 -18.76
CA SER A 34 -11.82 -2.15 -17.97
C SER A 34 -12.80 -3.02 -18.78
N THR A 35 -13.11 -2.62 -20.03
CA THR A 35 -13.99 -3.39 -20.93
C THR A 35 -13.38 -4.75 -21.25
N ALA A 36 -12.10 -4.80 -21.61
CA ALA A 36 -11.43 -6.05 -21.96
C ALA A 36 -11.38 -7.05 -20.80
N LEU A 37 -11.24 -6.60 -19.55
CA LEU A 37 -11.31 -7.48 -18.37
C LEU A 37 -12.71 -8.12 -18.23
N ILE A 38 -13.76 -7.36 -18.43
CA ILE A 38 -15.15 -7.87 -18.38
C ILE A 38 -15.39 -8.84 -19.52
N ASP A 39 -15.01 -8.50 -20.76
CA ASP A 39 -15.20 -9.35 -21.94
C ASP A 39 -14.45 -10.67 -21.87
N ASN A 40 -13.32 -10.70 -21.11
CA ASN A 40 -12.50 -11.91 -20.92
C ASN A 40 -12.70 -12.56 -19.54
N THR A 41 -13.75 -12.21 -18.78
CA THR A 41 -13.99 -12.72 -17.42
C THR A 41 -13.88 -14.24 -17.32
N SER A 42 -14.57 -14.98 -18.21
CA SER A 42 -14.56 -16.45 -18.20
C SER A 42 -13.15 -17.02 -18.40
N PHE A 43 -12.38 -16.45 -19.33
CA PHE A 43 -11.02 -16.88 -19.61
C PHE A 43 -10.07 -16.56 -18.41
N ILE A 44 -10.22 -15.40 -17.80
CA ILE A 44 -9.45 -15.02 -16.59
C ILE A 44 -9.72 -15.99 -15.45
N ILE A 45 -10.98 -16.34 -15.21
CA ILE A 45 -11.36 -17.31 -14.16
C ILE A 45 -10.80 -18.69 -14.46
N GLU A 46 -10.81 -19.14 -15.70
CA GLU A 46 -10.21 -20.41 -16.11
C GLU A 46 -8.70 -20.46 -15.81
N GLN A 47 -7.97 -19.38 -16.15
CA GLN A 47 -6.53 -19.30 -15.84
C GLN A 47 -6.27 -19.17 -14.33
N ASN A 48 -7.09 -18.43 -13.60
CA ASN A 48 -6.99 -18.33 -12.15
C ASN A 48 -7.27 -19.67 -11.45
N LYS A 49 -8.16 -20.49 -12.00
CA LYS A 49 -8.41 -21.83 -11.47
C LYS A 49 -7.16 -22.71 -11.50
N LEU A 50 -6.32 -22.61 -12.53
CA LEU A 50 -5.05 -23.36 -12.59
C LEU A 50 -4.13 -22.97 -11.42
N ASP A 51 -4.06 -21.68 -11.09
CA ASP A 51 -3.27 -21.19 -9.97
C ASP A 51 -3.87 -21.67 -8.63
N LEU A 52 -5.21 -21.69 -8.48
CA LEU A 52 -5.88 -22.17 -7.28
C LEU A 52 -5.71 -23.68 -7.08
N ASP A 53 -5.80 -24.48 -8.15
CA ASP A 53 -5.58 -25.92 -8.10
C ASP A 53 -4.14 -26.22 -7.64
N ASN A 54 -3.14 -25.52 -8.21
CA ASN A 54 -1.74 -25.62 -7.78
C ASN A 54 -1.53 -25.16 -6.32
N ALA A 55 -2.27 -24.14 -5.86
CA ALA A 55 -2.19 -23.65 -4.49
C ALA A 55 -2.73 -24.68 -3.49
N VAL A 56 -3.83 -25.37 -3.83
CA VAL A 56 -4.38 -26.48 -3.02
C VAL A 56 -3.39 -27.62 -2.94
N ASP A 57 -2.83 -28.06 -4.07
CA ASP A 57 -1.88 -29.18 -4.15
C ASP A 57 -0.59 -28.89 -3.37
N SER A 58 -0.16 -27.63 -3.31
CA SER A 58 1.02 -27.19 -2.54
C SER A 58 0.75 -26.99 -1.05
N GLY A 59 -0.49 -27.21 -0.57
CA GLY A 59 -0.86 -27.01 0.83
C GLY A 59 -0.94 -25.56 1.28
N MET A 60 -1.20 -24.63 0.37
CA MET A 60 -1.36 -23.19 0.68
C MET A 60 -2.54 -22.99 1.65
N SER A 61 -2.39 -22.10 2.63
CA SER A 61 -3.46 -21.78 3.58
C SER A 61 -4.70 -21.21 2.89
N LYS A 62 -5.88 -21.42 3.48
CA LYS A 62 -7.15 -20.90 2.94
C LYS A 62 -7.14 -19.36 2.79
N ALA A 63 -6.51 -18.66 3.72
CA ALA A 63 -6.37 -17.21 3.65
C ALA A 63 -5.55 -16.75 2.44
N MET A 64 -4.48 -17.48 2.10
CA MET A 64 -3.67 -17.21 0.92
C MET A 64 -4.39 -17.61 -0.38
N GLN A 65 -5.15 -18.70 -0.37
CA GLN A 65 -6.01 -19.10 -1.51
C GLN A 65 -7.10 -18.03 -1.77
N ASP A 66 -7.70 -17.45 -0.73
CA ASP A 66 -8.66 -16.36 -0.87
C ASP A 66 -8.02 -15.11 -1.50
N ARG A 67 -6.78 -14.78 -1.14
CA ARG A 67 -6.03 -13.68 -1.75
C ARG A 67 -5.73 -13.91 -3.23
N LEU A 68 -5.53 -15.16 -3.63
CA LEU A 68 -5.22 -15.57 -4.99
C LEU A 68 -6.46 -15.60 -5.89
N MET A 69 -7.64 -15.83 -5.31
CA MET A 69 -8.87 -16.08 -6.04
C MET A 69 -9.35 -14.86 -6.83
N LEU A 70 -9.72 -15.09 -8.09
CA LEU A 70 -10.47 -14.16 -8.95
C LEU A 70 -11.80 -14.82 -9.33
N ASP A 71 -12.90 -14.22 -8.91
CA ASP A 71 -14.26 -14.54 -9.34
C ASP A 71 -14.84 -13.38 -10.16
N GLU A 72 -16.03 -13.58 -10.73
CA GLU A 72 -16.72 -12.56 -11.52
C GLU A 72 -16.93 -11.25 -10.73
N ARG A 73 -17.27 -11.36 -9.43
CA ARG A 73 -17.46 -10.21 -8.56
C ARG A 73 -16.16 -9.42 -8.36
N ARG A 74 -15.03 -10.10 -8.13
CA ARG A 74 -13.72 -9.48 -7.94
C ARG A 74 -13.21 -8.84 -9.23
N ILE A 75 -13.38 -9.49 -10.37
CA ILE A 75 -13.01 -8.93 -11.69
C ILE A 75 -13.83 -7.67 -11.96
N LYS A 76 -15.15 -7.70 -11.68
CA LYS A 76 -16.01 -6.52 -11.81
C LYS A 76 -15.60 -5.40 -10.86
N ALA A 77 -15.22 -5.70 -9.63
CA ALA A 77 -14.73 -4.71 -8.68
C ALA A 77 -13.45 -4.03 -9.19
N VAL A 78 -12.48 -4.81 -9.67
CA VAL A 78 -11.25 -4.29 -10.28
C VAL A 78 -11.55 -3.43 -11.51
N SER A 79 -12.47 -3.87 -12.39
CA SER A 79 -12.91 -3.11 -13.56
C SER A 79 -13.53 -1.75 -13.15
N ASN A 80 -14.35 -1.73 -12.11
CA ASN A 80 -14.94 -0.50 -11.58
C ASN A 80 -13.88 0.44 -10.97
N SER A 81 -12.90 -0.10 -10.25
CA SER A 81 -11.78 0.69 -9.71
C SER A 81 -10.99 1.39 -10.82
N ILE A 82 -10.78 0.72 -11.97
CA ILE A 82 -10.16 1.36 -13.15
C ILE A 82 -11.01 2.54 -13.66
N LEU A 83 -12.33 2.41 -13.70
CA LEU A 83 -13.20 3.50 -14.12
C LEU A 83 -13.15 4.69 -13.18
N THR A 84 -13.03 4.46 -11.86
CA THR A 84 -12.81 5.54 -10.88
C THR A 84 -11.55 6.33 -11.20
N LEU A 85 -10.47 5.67 -11.64
CA LEU A 85 -9.25 6.38 -12.07
C LEU A 85 -9.47 7.30 -13.27
N THR A 86 -10.45 7.00 -14.15
CA THR A 86 -10.73 7.89 -15.30
C THR A 86 -11.37 9.20 -14.89
N ASP A 87 -12.08 9.22 -13.75
CA ASP A 87 -12.76 10.40 -13.23
C ASP A 87 -11.82 11.29 -12.40
N MET A 88 -10.67 10.76 -12.01
CA MET A 88 -9.66 11.52 -11.28
C MET A 88 -8.95 12.51 -12.19
N GLU A 89 -8.61 13.68 -11.63
CA GLU A 89 -7.76 14.67 -12.32
C GLU A 89 -6.40 14.06 -12.71
N ASP A 90 -5.91 14.52 -13.86
CA ASP A 90 -4.58 14.13 -14.31
C ASP A 90 -3.52 14.92 -13.52
N VAL A 91 -2.68 14.20 -12.81
CA VAL A 91 -1.60 14.82 -12.02
C VAL A 91 -0.46 15.34 -12.90
N ILE A 92 -0.31 14.82 -14.14
CA ILE A 92 0.77 15.20 -15.04
C ILE A 92 0.53 16.59 -15.62
N GLY A 93 1.54 17.43 -15.52
CA GLY A 93 1.47 18.84 -15.97
C GLY A 93 0.90 19.78 -14.91
N SER A 94 0.38 19.30 -13.78
CA SER A 94 -0.04 20.17 -12.68
C SER A 94 1.14 20.96 -12.13
N ILE A 95 0.88 22.19 -11.66
CA ILE A 95 1.88 23.14 -11.16
C ILE A 95 1.82 23.16 -9.64
N ASP A 96 2.85 22.59 -8.98
CA ASP A 96 2.97 22.62 -7.51
C ASP A 96 3.38 24.01 -6.99
N TYR A 97 4.14 24.76 -7.80
CA TYR A 97 4.65 26.08 -7.44
C TYR A 97 5.02 26.90 -8.68
N GLY A 98 4.79 28.22 -8.64
CA GLY A 98 5.17 29.15 -9.68
C GLY A 98 5.63 30.49 -9.10
N THR A 99 6.66 31.08 -9.71
CA THR A 99 7.17 32.41 -9.31
C THR A 99 7.76 33.16 -10.50
N ILE A 100 7.75 34.52 -10.41
CA ILE A 100 8.49 35.40 -11.31
C ILE A 100 9.63 36.01 -10.50
N ARG A 101 10.87 35.84 -10.98
CA ARG A 101 12.05 36.39 -10.32
C ARG A 101 12.20 37.90 -10.64
N PRO A 102 12.96 38.65 -9.82
CA PRO A 102 13.18 40.06 -10.08
C PRO A 102 13.76 40.39 -11.47
N ASN A 103 14.52 39.47 -12.06
CA ASN A 103 15.06 39.58 -13.41
C ASN A 103 14.08 39.17 -14.53
N GLY A 104 12.83 38.85 -14.19
CA GLY A 104 11.79 38.45 -15.15
C GLY A 104 11.71 36.96 -15.50
N LEU A 105 12.62 36.09 -14.98
CA LEU A 105 12.51 34.67 -15.20
C LEU A 105 11.22 34.13 -14.56
N ARG A 106 10.42 33.39 -15.34
CA ARG A 106 9.24 32.62 -14.85
C ARG A 106 9.66 31.21 -14.58
N ILE A 107 9.50 30.77 -13.33
CA ILE A 107 9.86 29.43 -12.87
C ILE A 107 8.59 28.73 -12.40
N CYS A 108 8.26 27.59 -13.02
CA CYS A 108 7.17 26.73 -12.60
C CYS A 108 7.72 25.34 -12.22
N LYS A 109 7.21 24.78 -11.11
CA LYS A 109 7.49 23.41 -10.68
C LYS A 109 6.32 22.53 -11.13
N SER A 110 6.51 21.78 -12.20
CA SER A 110 5.47 20.97 -12.84
C SER A 110 5.67 19.48 -12.55
N ARG A 111 4.56 18.75 -12.36
CA ARG A 111 4.55 17.30 -12.18
C ARG A 111 4.83 16.57 -13.48
N VAL A 112 5.68 15.53 -13.41
CA VAL A 112 6.03 14.66 -14.53
C VAL A 112 6.07 13.20 -14.02
N PRO A 113 5.91 12.19 -14.92
CA PRO A 113 6.05 10.78 -14.53
C PRO A 113 7.41 10.50 -13.88
N LEU A 114 7.50 9.45 -13.06
CA LEU A 114 8.77 8.91 -12.57
C LEU A 114 9.58 8.30 -13.72
N GLY A 115 8.91 7.62 -14.64
CA GLY A 115 9.55 6.97 -15.79
C GLY A 115 9.15 5.52 -15.97
N VAL A 116 10.09 4.57 -15.86
CA VAL A 116 9.83 3.13 -15.85
C VAL A 116 9.85 2.62 -14.41
N ILE A 117 8.73 2.08 -13.96
CA ILE A 117 8.55 1.56 -12.60
C ILE A 117 8.64 0.05 -12.61
N GLY A 118 9.51 -0.53 -11.77
CA GLY A 118 9.49 -1.96 -11.46
C GLY A 118 8.59 -2.23 -10.25
N ILE A 119 7.71 -3.23 -10.30
CA ILE A 119 6.89 -3.61 -9.15
C ILE A 119 7.03 -5.10 -8.92
N ILE A 120 7.51 -5.48 -7.72
CA ILE A 120 7.64 -6.87 -7.29
C ILE A 120 6.56 -7.14 -6.23
N TYR A 121 5.69 -8.15 -6.48
CA TYR A 121 4.55 -8.41 -5.60
C TYR A 121 4.25 -9.89 -5.45
N GLU A 122 3.51 -10.24 -4.39
CA GLU A 122 3.14 -11.61 -4.00
C GLU A 122 1.63 -11.85 -4.13
N SER A 123 1.26 -13.08 -4.42
CA SER A 123 -0.06 -13.75 -4.18
C SER A 123 -1.36 -12.94 -4.41
N ARG A 124 -1.35 -11.89 -5.23
CA ARG A 124 -2.53 -11.05 -5.45
C ARG A 124 -2.66 -10.66 -6.92
N PRO A 125 -3.39 -11.44 -7.74
CA PRO A 125 -3.53 -11.14 -9.17
C PRO A 125 -4.17 -9.76 -9.45
N ASN A 126 -5.04 -9.27 -8.57
CA ASN A 126 -5.62 -7.92 -8.70
C ASN A 126 -4.54 -6.82 -8.68
N VAL A 127 -3.45 -7.01 -7.91
CA VAL A 127 -2.34 -6.04 -7.88
C VAL A 127 -1.71 -5.85 -9.25
N THR A 128 -1.72 -6.88 -10.10
CA THR A 128 -1.26 -6.80 -11.51
C THR A 128 -2.01 -5.70 -12.26
N VAL A 129 -3.32 -5.64 -12.09
CA VAL A 129 -4.18 -4.65 -12.75
C VAL A 129 -4.06 -3.30 -12.08
N ASP A 130 -4.17 -3.25 -10.75
CA ASP A 130 -4.12 -2.00 -9.98
C ASP A 130 -2.80 -1.25 -10.23
N ALA A 131 -1.67 -1.96 -10.15
CA ALA A 131 -0.34 -1.41 -10.39
C ALA A 131 -0.16 -0.89 -11.83
N ALA A 132 -0.59 -1.70 -12.83
CA ALA A 132 -0.47 -1.31 -14.23
C ALA A 132 -1.31 -0.07 -14.55
N THR A 133 -2.55 -0.02 -14.08
CA THR A 133 -3.49 1.07 -14.39
C THR A 133 -3.15 2.37 -13.68
N LEU A 134 -2.67 2.30 -12.41
CA LEU A 134 -2.14 3.46 -11.69
C LEU A 134 -0.88 4.02 -12.38
N CYS A 135 0.07 3.16 -12.76
CA CYS A 135 1.27 3.58 -13.49
C CYS A 135 0.89 4.24 -14.83
N LEU A 136 -0.04 3.64 -15.61
CA LEU A 136 -0.52 4.18 -16.87
C LEU A 136 -1.19 5.56 -16.66
N LYS A 137 -2.08 5.70 -15.69
CA LYS A 137 -2.74 6.99 -15.39
C LYS A 137 -1.73 8.06 -15.01
N ALA A 138 -0.70 7.71 -14.21
CA ALA A 138 0.40 8.60 -13.84
C ALA A 138 1.45 8.80 -14.96
N GLY A 139 1.24 8.26 -16.15
CA GLY A 139 2.13 8.45 -17.31
C GLY A 139 3.42 7.62 -17.28
N ASN A 140 3.49 6.57 -16.47
CA ASN A 140 4.66 5.69 -16.35
C ASN A 140 4.50 4.41 -17.18
N ALA A 141 5.62 3.89 -17.70
CA ALA A 141 5.70 2.50 -18.08
C ALA A 141 5.99 1.63 -16.86
N VAL A 142 5.58 0.35 -16.90
CA VAL A 142 5.73 -0.56 -15.76
C VAL A 142 6.22 -1.93 -16.18
N ILE A 143 7.15 -2.49 -15.39
CA ILE A 143 7.58 -3.89 -15.44
C ILE A 143 7.15 -4.57 -14.15
N LEU A 144 6.23 -5.51 -14.26
CA LEU A 144 5.64 -6.25 -13.16
C LEU A 144 6.35 -7.58 -12.94
N LYS A 145 6.57 -7.96 -11.70
CA LYS A 145 7.12 -9.26 -11.29
C LYS A 145 6.25 -9.83 -10.18
N GLY A 146 5.29 -10.65 -10.56
CA GLY A 146 4.40 -11.34 -9.63
C GLY A 146 5.02 -12.60 -9.03
N GLY A 147 4.44 -13.08 -7.94
CA GLY A 147 4.76 -14.38 -7.35
C GLY A 147 4.38 -15.54 -8.27
N LYS A 148 5.11 -16.65 -8.16
CA LYS A 148 4.89 -17.85 -8.97
C LYS A 148 3.52 -18.50 -8.78
N GLU A 149 2.93 -18.28 -7.62
CA GLU A 149 1.62 -18.82 -7.22
C GLU A 149 0.44 -18.21 -8.01
N ALA A 150 0.65 -17.04 -8.63
CA ALA A 150 -0.36 -16.35 -9.46
C ALA A 150 0.06 -16.26 -10.93
N PHE A 151 0.94 -17.14 -11.38
CA PHE A 151 1.59 -17.02 -12.69
C PHE A 151 0.60 -17.00 -13.84
N ASN A 152 -0.32 -17.99 -13.92
CA ASN A 152 -1.29 -18.09 -15.02
C ASN A 152 -2.23 -16.88 -15.04
N SER A 153 -2.71 -16.47 -13.89
CA SER A 153 -3.55 -15.29 -13.73
C SER A 153 -2.83 -14.01 -14.19
N ASN A 154 -1.59 -13.80 -13.73
CA ASN A 154 -0.81 -12.62 -14.07
C ASN A 154 -0.53 -12.53 -15.58
N VAL A 155 -0.10 -13.63 -16.21
CA VAL A 155 0.13 -13.70 -17.66
C VAL A 155 -1.15 -13.40 -18.44
N CYS A 156 -2.28 -13.99 -18.02
CA CYS A 156 -3.57 -13.75 -18.64
C CYS A 156 -3.98 -12.26 -18.55
N LEU A 157 -3.94 -11.68 -17.36
CA LEU A 157 -4.31 -10.29 -17.12
C LEU A 157 -3.44 -9.31 -17.93
N ILE A 158 -2.13 -9.51 -17.92
CA ILE A 158 -1.21 -8.68 -18.70
C ILE A 158 -1.51 -8.76 -20.19
N ASN A 159 -1.73 -9.95 -20.73
CA ASN A 159 -2.02 -10.11 -22.16
C ASN A 159 -3.34 -9.44 -22.55
N VAL A 160 -4.37 -9.50 -21.70
CA VAL A 160 -5.63 -8.78 -21.90
C VAL A 160 -5.42 -7.26 -21.90
N MET A 161 -4.66 -6.74 -20.92
CA MET A 161 -4.36 -5.31 -20.81
C MET A 161 -3.50 -4.80 -21.98
N ARG A 162 -2.46 -5.53 -22.37
CA ARG A 162 -1.58 -5.17 -23.50
C ARG A 162 -2.36 -5.02 -24.80
N LYS A 163 -3.25 -5.99 -25.10
CA LYS A 163 -4.11 -5.93 -26.28
C LYS A 163 -5.08 -4.73 -26.21
N ALA A 164 -5.67 -4.46 -25.04
CA ALA A 164 -6.56 -3.33 -24.87
C ALA A 164 -5.86 -1.98 -25.11
N VAL A 165 -4.63 -1.81 -24.60
CA VAL A 165 -3.83 -0.60 -24.79
C VAL A 165 -3.50 -0.34 -26.25
N GLU A 166 -3.21 -1.38 -27.03
CA GLU A 166 -2.92 -1.27 -28.48
C GLU A 166 -4.15 -0.77 -29.27
N THR A 167 -5.37 -1.11 -28.86
CA THR A 167 -6.60 -0.66 -29.54
C THR A 167 -6.77 0.86 -29.54
N VAL A 168 -6.11 1.56 -28.59
CA VAL A 168 -6.17 3.02 -28.48
C VAL A 168 -4.88 3.70 -28.96
N GLY A 169 -4.01 2.96 -29.64
CA GLY A 169 -2.80 3.49 -30.28
C GLY A 169 -1.63 3.75 -29.34
N LEU A 170 -1.64 3.15 -28.14
CA LEU A 170 -0.49 3.15 -27.25
C LEU A 170 0.30 1.84 -27.39
N PRO A 171 1.64 1.85 -27.24
CA PRO A 171 2.42 0.62 -27.37
C PRO A 171 2.14 -0.34 -26.22
N ALA A 172 1.99 -1.63 -26.52
CA ALA A 172 1.77 -2.66 -25.50
C ALA A 172 2.90 -2.71 -24.46
N ASP A 173 4.10 -2.33 -24.82
CA ASP A 173 5.29 -2.39 -23.95
C ASP A 173 5.31 -1.34 -22.83
N ILE A 174 4.28 -0.49 -22.70
CA ILE A 174 4.07 0.33 -21.50
C ILE A 174 3.69 -0.52 -20.29
N VAL A 175 3.18 -1.75 -20.50
CA VAL A 175 2.85 -2.71 -19.45
C VAL A 175 3.52 -4.03 -19.77
N GLN A 176 4.44 -4.47 -18.91
CA GLN A 176 5.18 -5.71 -19.10
C GLN A 176 5.17 -6.57 -17.83
N LEU A 177 5.32 -7.88 -18.03
CA LEU A 177 5.44 -8.86 -16.97
C LEU A 177 6.74 -9.65 -17.15
N VAL A 178 7.45 -9.87 -16.06
CA VAL A 178 8.53 -10.85 -16.00
C VAL A 178 7.89 -12.23 -15.85
N GLU A 179 7.89 -13.02 -16.93
CA GLU A 179 7.31 -14.37 -16.96
C GLU A 179 8.23 -15.43 -16.35
N ASP A 180 9.54 -15.16 -16.25
CA ASP A 180 10.47 -16.02 -15.53
C ASP A 180 10.24 -15.90 -14.02
N THR A 181 9.78 -16.99 -13.37
CA THR A 181 9.46 -17.03 -11.95
C THR A 181 10.67 -17.29 -11.04
N SER A 182 11.87 -17.38 -11.58
CA SER A 182 13.11 -17.63 -10.82
C SER A 182 13.48 -16.48 -9.88
N ARG A 183 14.31 -16.77 -8.89
CA ARG A 183 14.91 -15.75 -8.03
C ARG A 183 15.97 -14.93 -8.76
N GLU A 184 16.61 -15.54 -9.73
CA GLU A 184 17.63 -14.91 -10.58
C GLU A 184 17.04 -13.73 -11.35
N SER A 185 15.89 -13.93 -12.00
CA SER A 185 15.18 -12.85 -12.71
C SER A 185 14.75 -11.71 -11.77
N THR A 186 14.37 -12.02 -10.54
CA THR A 186 14.06 -11.02 -9.52
C THR A 186 15.31 -10.23 -9.13
N ASN A 187 16.43 -10.91 -8.90
CA ASN A 187 17.71 -10.26 -8.56
C ASN A 187 18.22 -9.38 -9.70
N GLU A 188 18.04 -9.81 -10.96
CA GLU A 188 18.41 -9.02 -12.12
C GLU A 188 17.54 -7.77 -12.25
N LEU A 189 16.21 -7.90 -12.05
CA LEU A 189 15.29 -6.77 -12.07
C LEU A 189 15.64 -5.72 -10.99
N MET A 190 16.01 -6.15 -9.78
CA MET A 190 16.45 -5.27 -8.70
C MET A 190 17.71 -4.46 -9.02
N LYS A 191 18.49 -4.89 -10.02
CA LYS A 191 19.75 -4.26 -10.46
C LYS A 191 19.66 -3.59 -11.83
N LEU A 192 18.47 -3.45 -12.39
CA LEU A 192 18.23 -2.95 -13.74
C LEU A 192 18.28 -1.41 -13.84
N ASN A 193 19.22 -0.77 -13.15
CA ASN A 193 19.36 0.70 -13.03
C ASN A 193 19.40 1.46 -14.36
N LYS A 194 19.82 0.81 -15.44
CA LYS A 194 19.90 1.46 -16.76
C LYS A 194 18.52 1.75 -17.34
N TYR A 195 17.50 1.02 -16.92
CA TYR A 195 16.17 1.05 -17.52
C TYR A 195 15.06 1.36 -16.52
N LEU A 196 15.21 0.96 -15.25
CA LEU A 196 14.25 1.27 -14.19
C LEU A 196 14.64 2.56 -13.46
N ASP A 197 13.68 3.43 -13.29
CA ASP A 197 13.83 4.67 -12.52
C ASP A 197 13.53 4.44 -11.03
N VAL A 198 12.62 3.52 -10.71
CA VAL A 198 12.24 3.16 -9.34
C VAL A 198 11.71 1.74 -9.25
N LEU A 199 11.84 1.13 -8.08
CA LEU A 199 11.32 -0.20 -7.74
C LEU A 199 10.38 -0.10 -6.52
N ILE A 200 9.23 -0.77 -6.59
CA ILE A 200 8.24 -0.80 -5.52
C ILE A 200 7.98 -2.26 -5.13
N PRO A 201 8.46 -2.73 -3.97
CA PRO A 201 8.07 -4.03 -3.44
C PRO A 201 6.65 -3.97 -2.84
N ARG A 202 5.84 -5.03 -3.05
CA ARG A 202 4.48 -5.18 -2.51
C ARG A 202 4.25 -6.59 -1.98
N GLY A 203 4.46 -6.82 -0.70
CA GLY A 203 4.36 -8.16 -0.10
C GLY A 203 4.63 -8.15 1.39
N GLY A 204 4.94 -9.31 1.95
CA GLY A 204 5.32 -9.44 3.35
C GLY A 204 6.72 -8.88 3.64
N ALA A 205 7.03 -8.74 4.94
CA ALA A 205 8.32 -8.21 5.44
C ALA A 205 9.54 -8.89 4.78
N GLY A 206 9.46 -10.19 4.53
CA GLY A 206 10.56 -10.94 3.91
C GLY A 206 10.90 -10.45 2.50
N LEU A 207 9.90 -10.21 1.65
CA LEU A 207 10.11 -9.65 0.31
C LEU A 207 10.62 -8.21 0.38
N ILE A 208 9.99 -7.37 1.20
CA ILE A 208 10.36 -5.95 1.34
C ILE A 208 11.81 -5.82 1.78
N ASN A 209 12.21 -6.52 2.85
CA ASN A 209 13.57 -6.53 3.35
C ASN A 209 14.58 -7.07 2.32
N ALA A 210 14.22 -8.12 1.57
CA ALA A 210 15.08 -8.67 0.53
C ALA A 210 15.30 -7.66 -0.60
N VAL A 211 14.27 -6.92 -1.02
CA VAL A 211 14.39 -5.88 -2.04
C VAL A 211 15.25 -4.72 -1.53
N ILE A 212 15.00 -4.21 -0.33
CA ILE A 212 15.78 -3.11 0.26
C ILE A 212 17.26 -3.47 0.37
N ALA A 213 17.56 -4.69 0.81
CA ALA A 213 18.95 -5.14 0.99
C ALA A 213 19.72 -5.39 -0.30
N ASN A 214 19.05 -5.73 -1.42
CA ASN A 214 19.69 -6.20 -2.64
C ASN A 214 19.50 -5.30 -3.86
N ALA A 215 18.52 -4.38 -3.83
CA ALA A 215 18.27 -3.50 -4.95
C ALA A 215 19.35 -2.42 -5.07
N THR A 216 19.75 -2.15 -6.32
CA THR A 216 20.56 -0.97 -6.66
C THR A 216 19.72 0.09 -7.38
N VAL A 217 18.55 -0.31 -7.92
CA VAL A 217 17.51 0.63 -8.35
C VAL A 217 16.92 1.31 -7.12
N PRO A 218 16.67 2.63 -7.13
CA PRO A 218 15.99 3.31 -6.02
C PRO A 218 14.68 2.63 -5.64
N VAL A 219 14.42 2.44 -4.33
CA VAL A 219 13.25 1.74 -3.84
C VAL A 219 12.30 2.72 -3.14
N ILE A 220 11.01 2.64 -3.47
CA ILE A 220 9.95 3.19 -2.64
C ILE A 220 9.35 2.04 -1.84
N GLU A 221 9.59 2.06 -0.54
CA GLU A 221 9.18 0.97 0.36
C GLU A 221 7.69 1.03 0.66
N THR A 222 7.01 -0.12 0.62
CA THR A 222 5.71 -0.27 1.28
C THR A 222 5.93 -0.78 2.69
N GLY A 223 5.17 -0.26 3.65
CA GLY A 223 5.39 -0.58 5.07
C GLY A 223 4.76 -1.90 5.51
N VAL A 224 5.39 -2.53 6.50
CA VAL A 224 4.77 -3.52 7.40
C VAL A 224 3.99 -2.74 8.46
N GLY A 225 2.83 -3.21 8.88
CA GLY A 225 1.93 -2.47 9.75
C GLY A 225 1.85 -3.03 11.17
N ASN A 226 2.76 -2.64 12.07
CA ASN A 226 2.58 -2.85 13.51
C ASN A 226 1.96 -1.60 14.14
N CYS A 227 0.64 -1.45 13.93
CA CYS A 227 -0.12 -0.26 14.30
C CYS A 227 -0.63 -0.31 15.74
N HIS A 228 -0.85 0.87 16.36
CA HIS A 228 -1.31 0.99 17.74
C HIS A 228 -2.60 1.80 17.86
N VAL A 229 -3.41 1.43 18.86
CA VAL A 229 -4.41 2.32 19.46
C VAL A 229 -4.02 2.54 20.92
N TYR A 230 -3.86 3.79 21.32
CA TYR A 230 -3.71 4.19 22.72
C TYR A 230 -4.99 4.79 23.24
N VAL A 231 -5.52 4.24 24.32
CA VAL A 231 -6.71 4.72 25.05
C VAL A 231 -6.23 5.49 26.26
N ASP A 232 -6.40 6.82 26.20
CA ASP A 232 -5.94 7.78 27.19
C ASP A 232 -6.87 7.84 28.41
N ASP A 233 -6.41 8.38 29.54
CA ASP A 233 -7.20 8.50 30.79
C ASP A 233 -8.52 9.26 30.62
N SER A 234 -8.54 10.23 29.71
CA SER A 234 -9.72 11.05 29.40
C SER A 234 -10.60 10.50 28.28
N ALA A 235 -10.31 9.29 27.76
CA ALA A 235 -11.03 8.72 26.64
C ALA A 235 -12.53 8.55 26.91
N ASP A 236 -13.32 8.63 25.84
CA ASP A 236 -14.68 8.09 25.85
C ASP A 236 -14.59 6.57 25.70
N ILE A 237 -15.04 5.86 26.71
CA ILE A 237 -14.89 4.39 26.78
C ILE A 237 -15.62 3.68 25.64
N GLU A 238 -16.84 4.09 25.32
CA GLU A 238 -17.63 3.45 24.28
C GLU A 238 -17.00 3.70 22.89
N MET A 239 -16.59 4.95 22.62
CA MET A 239 -15.83 5.29 21.41
C MET A 239 -14.54 4.48 21.30
N ALA A 240 -13.80 4.32 22.40
CA ALA A 240 -12.55 3.56 22.41
C ALA A 240 -12.77 2.07 22.10
N VAL A 241 -13.87 1.48 22.62
CA VAL A 241 -14.26 0.10 22.30
C VAL A 241 -14.59 -0.05 20.83
N GLU A 242 -15.42 0.84 20.24
CA GLU A 242 -15.80 0.79 18.83
C GLU A 242 -14.59 0.97 17.90
N ILE A 243 -13.71 1.92 18.21
CA ILE A 243 -12.48 2.15 17.41
C ILE A 243 -11.57 0.93 17.47
N THR A 244 -11.35 0.34 18.67
CA THR A 244 -10.48 -0.82 18.84
C THR A 244 -11.04 -2.04 18.12
N ASP A 245 -12.34 -2.31 18.25
CA ASP A 245 -13.01 -3.40 17.55
C ASP A 245 -12.85 -3.25 16.04
N ASN A 246 -13.24 -2.12 15.48
CA ASN A 246 -13.10 -1.84 14.06
C ASN A 246 -11.64 -1.96 13.59
N ALA A 247 -10.70 -1.37 14.33
CA ALA A 247 -9.29 -1.36 13.97
C ALA A 247 -8.66 -2.76 13.95
N LYS A 248 -9.15 -3.72 14.80
CA LYS A 248 -8.63 -5.09 14.82
C LYS A 248 -9.46 -6.06 13.98
N THR A 249 -10.80 -5.97 14.02
CA THR A 249 -11.65 -7.08 13.58
C THR A 249 -12.23 -6.93 12.19
N GLN A 250 -12.36 -5.72 11.65
CA GLN A 250 -12.93 -5.49 10.33
C GLN A 250 -12.16 -6.26 9.23
N ARG A 251 -10.82 -6.25 9.30
CA ARG A 251 -9.95 -7.01 8.41
C ARG A 251 -8.56 -7.17 9.04
N PRO A 252 -8.30 -8.21 9.83
CA PRO A 252 -7.04 -8.33 10.59
C PRO A 252 -5.81 -8.54 9.71
N SER A 253 -5.95 -9.05 8.49
CA SER A 253 -4.85 -9.43 7.60
C SER A 253 -4.30 -8.29 6.72
N VAL A 254 -4.44 -7.02 7.15
CA VAL A 254 -3.95 -5.83 6.44
C VAL A 254 -3.07 -4.96 7.34
N CYS A 255 -2.15 -4.21 6.73
CA CYS A 255 -1.11 -3.47 7.43
C CYS A 255 -1.61 -2.30 8.31
N ASN A 256 -2.83 -1.78 8.08
CA ASN A 256 -3.43 -0.73 8.89
C ASN A 256 -4.37 -1.25 10.00
N ALA A 257 -4.52 -2.58 10.14
CA ALA A 257 -5.13 -3.18 11.33
C ALA A 257 -4.20 -3.01 12.53
N ILE A 258 -4.76 -2.83 13.73
CA ILE A 258 -3.91 -2.71 14.92
C ILE A 258 -3.37 -4.08 15.35
N GLU A 259 -2.14 -4.06 15.82
CA GLU A 259 -1.49 -5.21 16.46
C GLU A 259 -1.26 -4.96 17.94
N ASN A 260 -1.28 -3.69 18.35
CA ASN A 260 -1.10 -3.27 19.74
C ASN A 260 -2.24 -2.38 20.24
N LEU A 261 -2.68 -2.65 21.48
CA LEU A 261 -3.61 -1.84 22.25
C LEU A 261 -2.91 -1.38 23.52
N LEU A 262 -2.73 -0.06 23.66
CA LEU A 262 -2.17 0.56 24.85
C LEU A 262 -3.31 1.20 25.65
N VAL A 263 -3.35 1.00 26.97
CA VAL A 263 -4.43 1.49 27.82
C VAL A 263 -3.86 2.21 29.02
N HIS A 264 -4.32 3.44 29.25
CA HIS A 264 -3.92 4.18 30.45
C HIS A 264 -4.39 3.44 31.72
N LYS A 265 -3.52 3.35 32.73
CA LYS A 265 -3.79 2.58 33.96
C LYS A 265 -5.08 2.99 34.68
N ASP A 266 -5.44 4.29 34.68
CA ASP A 266 -6.55 4.80 35.44
C ASP A 266 -7.93 4.42 34.87
N ILE A 267 -7.98 3.96 33.62
CA ILE A 267 -9.21 3.47 32.97
C ILE A 267 -9.16 1.99 32.60
N ALA A 268 -8.02 1.33 32.86
CA ALA A 268 -7.79 -0.05 32.42
C ALA A 268 -8.82 -1.04 33.03
N GLU A 269 -9.16 -0.88 34.30
CA GLU A 269 -10.13 -1.75 34.98
C GLU A 269 -11.56 -1.61 34.42
N GLU A 270 -11.93 -0.43 33.92
CA GLU A 270 -13.22 -0.20 33.27
C GLU A 270 -13.23 -0.61 31.81
N PHE A 271 -12.19 -0.23 31.05
CA PHE A 271 -12.14 -0.39 29.60
C PHE A 271 -11.84 -1.83 29.16
N LEU A 272 -10.84 -2.51 29.77
CA LEU A 272 -10.38 -3.81 29.32
C LEU A 272 -11.47 -4.89 29.31
N PRO A 273 -12.35 -5.03 30.35
CA PRO A 273 -13.44 -5.99 30.29
C PRO A 273 -14.45 -5.70 29.18
N LYS A 274 -14.73 -4.42 28.88
CA LYS A 274 -15.67 -4.01 27.84
C LYS A 274 -15.12 -4.35 26.44
N VAL A 275 -13.89 -3.94 26.14
CA VAL A 275 -13.28 -4.23 24.83
C VAL A 275 -13.09 -5.72 24.63
N LYS A 276 -12.70 -6.47 25.68
CA LYS A 276 -12.60 -7.93 25.62
C LYS A 276 -13.92 -8.57 25.20
N SER A 277 -15.04 -8.15 25.78
CA SER A 277 -16.36 -8.71 25.46
C SER A 277 -16.76 -8.53 23.99
N VAL A 278 -16.21 -7.55 23.30
CA VAL A 278 -16.44 -7.32 21.86
C VAL A 278 -15.45 -8.12 21.03
N LEU A 279 -14.18 -8.14 21.38
CA LEU A 279 -13.12 -8.92 20.72
C LEU A 279 -13.39 -10.43 20.79
N ASP A 280 -13.98 -10.93 21.89
CA ASP A 280 -14.36 -12.33 22.05
C ASP A 280 -15.39 -12.80 21.00
N LYS A 281 -16.25 -11.90 20.48
CA LYS A 281 -17.21 -12.23 19.42
C LYS A 281 -16.51 -12.63 18.12
N HIS A 282 -15.29 -12.20 17.95
CA HIS A 282 -14.43 -12.48 16.80
C HIS A 282 -13.34 -13.50 17.12
N ASN A 283 -13.32 -14.09 18.33
CA ASN A 283 -12.31 -15.00 18.83
C ASN A 283 -10.89 -14.40 18.77
N VAL A 284 -10.75 -13.11 19.12
CA VAL A 284 -9.44 -12.46 19.17
C VAL A 284 -8.65 -12.94 20.38
N GLU A 285 -7.46 -13.53 20.14
CA GLU A 285 -6.50 -13.87 21.19
C GLU A 285 -5.87 -12.58 21.75
N ILE A 286 -5.98 -12.39 23.06
CA ILE A 286 -5.33 -11.26 23.75
C ILE A 286 -4.02 -11.77 24.36
N ARG A 287 -2.91 -11.15 23.95
CA ARG A 287 -1.60 -11.30 24.59
C ARG A 287 -1.34 -10.07 25.45
N GLY A 288 -1.52 -10.21 26.75
CA GLY A 288 -1.53 -9.08 27.69
C GLY A 288 -0.26 -9.00 28.55
N CYS A 289 0.16 -7.79 28.91
CA CYS A 289 1.14 -7.59 29.97
C CYS A 289 0.61 -8.07 31.32
N GLU A 290 1.46 -8.16 32.35
CA GLU A 290 1.06 -8.62 33.70
C GLU A 290 -0.15 -7.87 34.25
N LYS A 291 -0.22 -6.52 34.11
CA LYS A 291 -1.36 -5.71 34.56
C LYS A 291 -2.64 -6.08 33.78
N THR A 292 -2.55 -6.32 32.47
CA THR A 292 -3.69 -6.78 31.66
C THR A 292 -4.18 -8.14 32.10
N ALA A 293 -3.26 -9.09 32.37
CA ALA A 293 -3.60 -10.41 32.86
C ALA A 293 -4.22 -10.39 34.27
N GLN A 294 -3.78 -9.49 35.15
CA GLN A 294 -4.40 -9.28 36.47
C GLN A 294 -5.86 -8.82 36.37
N ILE A 295 -6.19 -7.97 35.39
CA ILE A 295 -7.55 -7.43 35.21
C ILE A 295 -8.46 -8.46 34.51
N LEU A 296 -7.97 -9.14 33.47
CA LEU A 296 -8.78 -10.01 32.61
C LEU A 296 -8.73 -11.50 33.00
N GLY A 297 -7.82 -11.89 33.91
CA GLY A 297 -7.67 -13.26 34.42
C GLY A 297 -7.11 -14.26 33.40
N ASP A 298 -7.42 -15.54 33.61
CA ASP A 298 -6.86 -16.69 32.87
C ASP A 298 -7.22 -16.74 31.38
N SER A 299 -8.05 -15.83 30.90
CA SER A 299 -8.45 -15.74 29.48
C SER A 299 -7.45 -15.01 28.59
N VAL A 300 -6.33 -14.59 29.15
CA VAL A 300 -5.28 -13.80 28.46
C VAL A 300 -3.97 -14.57 28.49
N THR A 301 -3.35 -14.72 27.33
CA THR A 301 -1.98 -15.24 27.22
C THR A 301 -1.00 -14.15 27.67
N LEU A 302 -0.02 -14.50 28.51
CA LEU A 302 0.98 -13.51 28.93
C LEU A 302 1.88 -13.15 27.72
N ALA A 303 1.92 -11.85 27.40
CA ALA A 303 2.73 -11.33 26.31
C ALA A 303 4.23 -11.39 26.63
N ASP A 304 5.03 -11.70 25.64
CA ASP A 304 6.47 -11.51 25.65
C ASP A 304 6.88 -10.22 24.88
N GLU A 305 8.18 -9.90 24.91
CA GLU A 305 8.73 -8.72 24.24
C GLU A 305 8.52 -8.73 22.72
N LYS A 306 8.46 -9.92 22.10
CA LYS A 306 8.29 -10.08 20.66
C LYS A 306 6.85 -9.80 20.23
N ASP A 307 5.88 -10.11 21.09
CA ASP A 307 4.47 -9.89 20.76
C ASP A 307 4.19 -8.43 20.43
N PHE A 308 4.80 -7.49 21.16
CA PHE A 308 4.64 -6.05 20.89
C PHE A 308 5.29 -5.59 19.58
N GLY A 309 6.28 -6.32 19.06
CA GLY A 309 6.94 -6.02 17.79
C GLY A 309 6.45 -6.85 16.60
N THR A 310 5.38 -7.64 16.78
CA THR A 310 4.92 -8.60 15.78
C THR A 310 3.70 -8.09 15.03
N GLU A 311 3.77 -8.08 13.69
CA GLU A 311 2.60 -7.96 12.82
C GLU A 311 1.96 -9.34 12.71
N PHE A 312 0.90 -9.60 13.49
CA PHE A 312 0.24 -10.90 13.55
C PHE A 312 -0.55 -11.23 12.28
N LEU A 313 -1.17 -10.22 11.67
CA LEU A 313 -2.06 -10.37 10.50
C LEU A 313 -3.22 -11.35 10.74
N ASP A 314 -3.61 -11.53 11.99
CA ASP A 314 -4.61 -12.49 12.43
C ASP A 314 -5.43 -11.90 13.60
N TYR A 315 -6.40 -12.63 14.09
CA TYR A 315 -7.20 -12.30 15.29
C TYR A 315 -6.38 -12.49 16.57
N ILE A 316 -5.24 -11.80 16.64
CA ILE A 316 -4.33 -11.73 17.79
C ILE A 316 -3.99 -10.27 18.04
N ILE A 317 -3.98 -9.83 19.30
CA ILE A 317 -3.63 -8.47 19.69
C ILE A 317 -2.77 -8.46 20.95
N ALA A 318 -1.69 -7.66 20.92
CA ALA A 318 -0.89 -7.40 22.11
C ALA A 318 -1.51 -6.24 22.91
N VAL A 319 -1.65 -6.40 24.23
CA VAL A 319 -2.30 -5.40 25.08
C VAL A 319 -1.39 -5.02 26.24
N LYS A 320 -1.11 -3.72 26.39
CA LYS A 320 -0.26 -3.20 27.47
C LYS A 320 -0.95 -2.07 28.22
N VAL A 321 -0.95 -2.16 29.55
CA VAL A 321 -1.31 -1.04 30.44
C VAL A 321 -0.09 -0.13 30.60
N VAL A 322 -0.27 1.16 30.35
CA VAL A 322 0.76 2.21 30.45
C VAL A 322 0.41 3.25 31.49
N ASP A 323 1.41 3.93 32.03
CA ASP A 323 1.23 4.89 33.12
C ASP A 323 0.92 6.32 32.64
N SER A 324 1.20 6.63 31.36
CA SER A 324 1.01 7.98 30.79
C SER A 324 1.05 7.97 29.26
N VAL A 325 0.67 9.09 28.63
CA VAL A 325 0.80 9.32 27.19
C VAL A 325 2.27 9.27 26.74
N GLU A 326 3.22 9.70 27.58
CA GLU A 326 4.66 9.62 27.30
C GLU A 326 5.12 8.17 27.17
N GLU A 327 4.67 7.28 28.06
CA GLU A 327 4.98 5.85 27.97
C GLU A 327 4.35 5.24 26.71
N ALA A 328 3.14 5.63 26.37
CA ALA A 328 2.49 5.18 25.12
C ALA A 328 3.29 5.61 23.89
N ILE A 329 3.71 6.87 23.81
CA ILE A 329 4.55 7.40 22.74
C ILE A 329 5.89 6.65 22.66
N ALA A 330 6.53 6.42 23.81
CA ALA A 330 7.79 5.66 23.86
C ALA A 330 7.60 4.21 23.37
N HIS A 331 6.48 3.57 23.71
CA HIS A 331 6.14 2.22 23.26
C HIS A 331 5.93 2.19 21.74
N VAL A 332 5.15 3.11 21.19
CA VAL A 332 4.95 3.26 19.75
C VAL A 332 6.29 3.47 19.03
N GLY A 333 7.15 4.34 19.57
CA GLY A 333 8.48 4.60 19.02
C GLY A 333 9.41 3.39 19.03
N LYS A 334 9.21 2.46 19.98
CA LYS A 334 10.04 1.25 20.12
C LYS A 334 9.59 0.10 19.23
N TYR A 335 8.29 -0.13 19.13
CA TYR A 335 7.70 -1.32 18.50
C TYR A 335 6.98 -1.02 17.20
N GLY A 336 6.52 0.22 16.99
CA GLY A 336 5.82 0.63 15.78
C GLY A 336 6.69 0.57 14.53
N THR A 337 6.03 0.51 13.40
CA THR A 337 6.68 0.48 12.07
C THR A 337 6.50 1.80 11.33
N ASN A 338 6.16 2.87 12.03
CA ASN A 338 5.87 4.20 11.49
C ASN A 338 4.69 4.22 10.49
N HIS A 339 3.73 3.29 10.65
CA HIS A 339 2.62 3.14 9.71
C HIS A 339 1.41 3.99 10.14
N SER A 340 0.60 3.52 11.08
CA SER A 340 -0.65 4.18 11.50
C SER A 340 -0.85 4.03 12.99
N GLU A 341 -0.99 5.16 13.67
CA GLU A 341 -1.06 5.21 15.12
C GLU A 341 -2.27 6.05 15.55
N CYS A 342 -2.97 5.65 16.60
CA CYS A 342 -4.16 6.33 17.08
C CYS A 342 -4.09 6.59 18.58
N ILE A 343 -4.56 7.77 18.99
CA ILE A 343 -4.93 8.07 20.37
C ILE A 343 -6.45 8.29 20.46
N VAL A 344 -7.10 7.69 21.46
CA VAL A 344 -8.49 7.99 21.82
C VAL A 344 -8.48 8.82 23.10
N THR A 345 -8.93 10.06 23.03
CA THR A 345 -8.81 11.04 24.14
C THR A 345 -9.81 12.19 24.00
N LYS A 346 -10.21 12.79 25.14
CA LYS A 346 -10.89 14.10 25.21
C LYS A 346 -9.93 15.23 25.58
N SER A 347 -8.66 14.93 25.92
CA SER A 347 -7.64 15.90 26.22
C SER A 347 -7.02 16.46 24.95
N LEU A 348 -7.28 17.72 24.64
CA LEU A 348 -6.64 18.41 23.53
C LEU A 348 -5.10 18.40 23.65
N GLN A 349 -4.60 18.58 24.87
CA GLN A 349 -3.16 18.59 25.15
C GLN A 349 -2.51 17.25 24.81
N ASN A 350 -3.12 16.12 25.21
CA ASN A 350 -2.60 14.78 24.93
C ASN A 350 -2.73 14.44 23.43
N ALA A 351 -3.82 14.87 22.78
CA ALA A 351 -4.00 14.72 21.34
C ALA A 351 -2.89 15.43 20.54
N GLU A 352 -2.66 16.72 20.83
CA GLU A 352 -1.61 17.52 20.18
C GLU A 352 -0.20 16.96 20.45
N LYS A 353 0.07 16.52 21.69
CA LYS A 353 1.33 15.90 22.06
C LYS A 353 1.57 14.62 21.28
N PHE A 354 0.57 13.72 21.23
CA PHE A 354 0.66 12.46 20.51
C PHE A 354 0.88 12.69 19.01
N GLN A 355 0.10 13.58 18.38
CA GLN A 355 0.27 13.90 16.96
C GLN A 355 1.62 14.52 16.63
N ARG A 356 2.21 15.31 17.52
CA ARG A 356 3.51 15.95 17.31
C ARG A 356 4.68 15.01 17.53
N GLU A 357 4.59 14.11 18.53
CA GLU A 357 5.73 13.32 18.98
C GLU A 357 5.78 11.90 18.38
N VAL A 358 4.65 11.38 17.91
CA VAL A 358 4.60 10.09 17.22
C VAL A 358 5.04 10.25 15.76
N ASP A 359 6.11 9.53 15.40
CA ASP A 359 6.65 9.53 14.04
C ASP A 359 6.03 8.39 13.21
N ALA A 360 4.85 8.63 12.64
CA ALA A 360 4.15 7.68 11.77
C ALA A 360 3.65 8.34 10.49
N ALA A 361 3.30 7.54 9.49
CA ALA A 361 2.75 8.02 8.22
C ALA A 361 1.35 8.61 8.41
N ALA A 362 0.56 8.04 9.32
CA ALA A 362 -0.75 8.55 9.72
C ALA A 362 -0.90 8.52 11.24
N VAL A 363 -1.29 9.65 11.83
CA VAL A 363 -1.51 9.78 13.28
C VAL A 363 -2.92 10.30 13.52
N TYR A 364 -3.74 9.45 14.13
CA TYR A 364 -5.17 9.67 14.33
C TYR A 364 -5.47 10.15 15.75
N VAL A 365 -6.48 10.98 15.85
CA VAL A 365 -7.17 11.28 17.10
C VAL A 365 -8.63 10.86 16.95
N ASN A 366 -9.11 9.96 17.80
CA ASN A 366 -10.50 9.52 17.85
C ASN A 366 -11.03 8.93 16.51
N ALA A 367 -10.19 8.20 15.81
CA ALA A 367 -10.59 7.51 14.58
C ALA A 367 -9.79 6.20 14.38
N SER A 368 -10.39 5.23 13.73
CA SER A 368 -9.75 3.94 13.44
C SER A 368 -8.56 4.08 12.49
N THR A 369 -7.50 3.32 12.74
CA THR A 369 -6.33 3.22 11.84
C THR A 369 -6.70 2.62 10.47
N ARG A 370 -7.87 1.95 10.36
CA ARG A 370 -8.39 1.38 9.12
C ARG A 370 -8.64 2.43 8.02
N PHE A 371 -8.74 3.70 8.37
CA PHE A 371 -8.83 4.79 7.40
C PHE A 371 -7.51 5.10 6.66
N THR A 372 -6.38 4.51 7.03
CA THR A 372 -5.13 4.66 6.25
C THR A 372 -5.22 3.83 4.98
N ASP A 373 -5.93 4.35 4.00
CA ASP A 373 -6.25 3.71 2.72
C ASP A 373 -6.41 4.80 1.64
N GLY A 374 -5.97 4.53 0.42
CA GLY A 374 -6.01 5.52 -0.65
C GLY A 374 -7.42 5.91 -1.08
N GLU A 375 -8.40 5.01 -1.01
CA GLU A 375 -9.79 5.32 -1.31
C GLU A 375 -10.39 6.20 -0.22
N GLU A 376 -10.18 5.85 1.06
CA GLU A 376 -10.66 6.61 2.21
C GLU A 376 -10.03 8.01 2.31
N PHE A 377 -8.77 8.17 1.87
CA PHE A 377 -8.10 9.47 1.80
C PHE A 377 -8.47 10.29 0.56
N GLY A 378 -9.33 9.76 -0.33
CA GLY A 378 -9.77 10.44 -1.54
C GLY A 378 -8.76 10.38 -2.69
N PHE A 379 -7.78 9.47 -2.63
CA PHE A 379 -6.78 9.26 -3.71
C PHE A 379 -7.27 8.27 -4.77
N GLY A 380 -8.47 7.72 -4.61
CA GLY A 380 -9.18 6.82 -5.54
C GLY A 380 -8.62 5.41 -5.61
N ALA A 381 -7.34 5.22 -5.55
CA ALA A 381 -6.64 3.93 -5.49
C ALA A 381 -5.22 4.12 -4.97
N GLU A 382 -4.58 3.03 -4.55
CA GLU A 382 -3.20 3.05 -4.05
C GLU A 382 -2.40 1.83 -4.51
N ILE A 383 -1.09 1.99 -4.66
CA ILE A 383 -0.16 0.86 -4.82
C ILE A 383 0.18 0.24 -3.48
N GLY A 384 0.07 0.98 -2.40
CA GLY A 384 0.34 0.57 -1.02
C GLY A 384 0.64 1.77 -0.14
N ILE A 385 0.98 1.49 1.11
CA ILE A 385 1.25 2.51 2.12
C ILE A 385 2.74 2.49 2.42
N SER A 386 3.41 3.63 2.20
CA SER A 386 4.83 3.78 2.49
C SER A 386 5.04 4.33 3.89
N THR A 387 6.00 3.76 4.61
CA THR A 387 6.43 4.25 5.94
C THR A 387 7.74 5.03 5.89
N GLN A 388 8.41 5.05 4.73
CA GLN A 388 9.66 5.80 4.57
C GLN A 388 9.42 7.31 4.53
N LYS A 389 10.45 8.09 4.85
CA LYS A 389 10.39 9.56 4.85
C LYS A 389 10.78 10.19 3.50
N LEU A 390 11.47 9.42 2.67
CA LEU A 390 11.97 9.90 1.40
C LEU A 390 10.97 9.64 0.30
N HIS A 391 10.63 10.67 -0.48
CA HIS A 391 9.70 10.71 -1.59
C HIS A 391 8.21 10.57 -1.19
N ALA A 392 7.72 9.38 -0.85
CA ALA A 392 6.32 9.13 -0.50
C ALA A 392 6.20 8.60 0.93
N ARG A 393 5.22 9.08 1.70
CA ARG A 393 4.87 8.61 3.03
C ARG A 393 3.36 8.55 3.19
N GLY A 394 2.82 7.43 3.63
CA GLY A 394 1.38 7.16 3.66
C GLY A 394 0.88 6.44 2.40
N PRO A 395 -0.43 6.46 2.13
CA PRO A 395 -1.00 5.85 0.93
C PRO A 395 -0.42 6.44 -0.35
N MET A 396 0.03 5.57 -1.26
CA MET A 396 0.68 5.98 -2.52
C MET A 396 -0.31 5.94 -3.67
N GLY A 397 -0.95 7.08 -3.95
CA GLY A 397 -1.84 7.27 -5.09
C GLY A 397 -1.11 7.75 -6.34
N LEU A 398 -1.84 8.43 -7.22
CA LEU A 398 -1.29 8.92 -8.50
C LEU A 398 -0.16 9.92 -8.33
N LYS A 399 -0.25 10.81 -7.34
CA LYS A 399 0.73 11.87 -7.11
C LYS A 399 2.08 11.32 -6.70
N GLU A 400 2.11 10.26 -5.91
CA GLU A 400 3.33 9.60 -5.42
C GLU A 400 4.05 8.82 -6.52
N LEU A 401 3.35 8.50 -7.64
CA LEU A 401 3.96 7.92 -8.84
C LEU A 401 4.51 8.97 -9.82
N THR A 402 4.69 10.21 -9.36
CA THR A 402 5.22 11.31 -10.14
C THR A 402 6.40 11.98 -9.42
N THR A 403 7.21 12.70 -10.20
CA THR A 403 8.23 13.62 -9.72
C THR A 403 7.98 15.01 -10.27
N VAL A 404 8.93 15.90 -10.08
CA VAL A 404 8.80 17.30 -10.54
C VAL A 404 9.92 17.70 -11.48
N LYS A 405 9.57 18.57 -12.43
CA LYS A 405 10.50 19.25 -13.31
C LYS A 405 10.31 20.75 -13.25
N TYR A 406 11.39 21.51 -13.26
CA TYR A 406 11.30 22.97 -13.36
C TYR A 406 11.20 23.39 -14.83
N LEU A 407 10.14 24.12 -15.14
CA LEU A 407 9.95 24.79 -16.42
C LEU A 407 10.35 26.27 -16.22
N ILE A 408 11.38 26.69 -16.95
CA ILE A 408 11.94 28.03 -16.80
C ILE A 408 11.81 28.75 -18.12
N ASN A 409 11.06 29.85 -18.13
CA ASN A 409 10.87 30.72 -19.31
C ASN A 409 11.54 32.05 -19.06
N GLY A 410 12.43 32.40 -19.94
CA GLY A 410 13.17 33.65 -19.93
C GLY A 410 12.99 34.45 -21.23
N ASN A 411 13.61 35.63 -21.25
CA ASN A 411 13.69 36.52 -22.43
C ASN A 411 15.13 37.05 -22.57
N GLY A 412 16.12 36.13 -22.59
CA GLY A 412 17.53 36.46 -22.72
C GLY A 412 18.28 36.82 -21.44
N GLN A 413 17.73 36.52 -20.26
CA GLN A 413 18.43 36.74 -18.99
C GLN A 413 19.71 35.94 -18.90
N ILE A 414 20.79 36.58 -18.47
CA ILE A 414 22.10 35.99 -18.16
C ILE A 414 22.41 36.17 -16.68
N ARG A 415 23.29 35.31 -16.15
CA ARG A 415 23.77 35.38 -14.77
C ARG A 415 25.12 36.07 -14.72
#